data_a18708869b619adf5d00625135d4def5
#
_entry.id   a18708869b619adf5d00625135d4def5
#
_cell.length_a   1.000
_cell.length_b   1.000
_cell.length_c   1.000
_cell.angle_alpha   90.00
_cell.angle_beta   90.00
_cell.angle_gamma   90.00
#
_symmetry.space_group_name_H-M   'P 1'
#
loop_
_entity.id
_entity.type
_entity.pdbx_description
1 polymer ?
#
loop_
_entity_poly.entity_id
_entity_poly.type
_entity_poly.pdbx_seq_one_letter_code
_entity_poly.pdbx_strand_id
1 'polypeptide(L)'
;MDTQSSFQRYEKKFWLTPSQKQALLDLVSQHIQPDAYPHYTICNIYYDTPDFRLIRASLEKPDYKEKLRCRSYGVPGRNAPVFLELKKKCCGIVYKRRITVPADRVELALNGISVQGQQTQIANEIAWFQQVNRTEPSVFLAYDREAYSGIQDPEVRITFDTQLRYRTTEQDLRLGDAGMAMFEDDRILMELKLPGVCPLWLSQALSQISAFPTSFSKYGYCYTKT
;
A
#
# COMPACT_ATOMS: atom_id res chain seq x y z
N MET A 1 14.69 -6.60 26.10
CA MET A 1 15.24 -5.78 25.00
C MET A 1 15.06 -6.59 23.73
N ASP A 2 13.94 -6.40 23.03
CA ASP A 2 13.71 -7.10 21.77
C ASP A 2 14.58 -6.43 20.70
N THR A 3 15.62 -7.12 20.32
CA THR A 3 16.42 -6.81 19.15
C THR A 3 15.53 -7.00 17.94
N GLN A 4 15.02 -5.92 17.38
CA GLN A 4 14.29 -5.90 16.14
C GLN A 4 15.27 -6.29 15.01
N SER A 5 15.33 -7.60 14.73
CA SER A 5 16.10 -8.10 13.62
C SER A 5 15.49 -7.54 12.33
N SER A 6 16.31 -6.89 11.50
CA SER A 6 15.88 -6.36 10.21
C SER A 6 15.62 -7.54 9.28
N PHE A 7 14.36 -7.95 9.14
CA PHE A 7 13.98 -8.99 8.21
C PHE A 7 13.93 -8.42 6.79
N GLN A 8 14.67 -9.00 5.86
CA GLN A 8 14.46 -8.76 4.44
C GLN A 8 13.13 -9.40 4.05
N ARG A 9 12.10 -8.57 3.90
CA ARG A 9 10.81 -9.01 3.37
C ARG A 9 10.78 -8.84 1.86
N TYR A 10 10.51 -9.93 1.18
CA TYR A 10 10.28 -9.91 -0.27
C TYR A 10 8.80 -9.65 -0.54
N GLU A 11 8.53 -8.67 -1.39
CA GLU A 11 7.18 -8.39 -1.90
C GLU A 11 7.16 -8.73 -3.40
N LYS A 12 6.29 -9.66 -3.79
CA LYS A 12 6.03 -10.03 -5.19
C LYS A 12 4.58 -9.79 -5.53
N LYS A 13 4.32 -9.39 -6.76
CA LYS A 13 2.98 -9.09 -7.26
C LYS A 13 2.67 -9.98 -8.44
N PHE A 14 1.38 -10.30 -8.61
CA PHE A 14 0.87 -11.14 -9.66
C PHE A 14 -0.47 -10.60 -10.12
N TRP A 15 -0.74 -10.65 -11.43
CA TRP A 15 -2.08 -10.48 -11.94
C TRP A 15 -2.74 -11.84 -12.03
N LEU A 16 -3.94 -11.95 -11.48
CA LEU A 16 -4.75 -13.17 -11.51
C LEU A 16 -6.11 -12.87 -12.11
N THR A 17 -6.69 -13.87 -12.77
CA THR A 17 -8.12 -13.92 -13.06
C THR A 17 -8.88 -14.39 -11.81
N PRO A 18 -10.21 -14.20 -11.73
CA PRO A 18 -11.03 -14.76 -10.65
C PRO A 18 -10.88 -16.29 -10.52
N SER A 19 -10.81 -17.00 -11.65
CA SER A 19 -10.61 -18.46 -11.67
C SER A 19 -9.24 -18.88 -11.12
N GLN A 20 -8.18 -18.16 -11.47
CA GLN A 20 -6.85 -18.42 -10.91
C GLN A 20 -6.80 -18.15 -9.41
N LYS A 21 -7.47 -17.07 -8.92
CA LYS A 21 -7.58 -16.80 -7.48
C LYS A 21 -8.26 -17.96 -6.77
N GLN A 22 -9.42 -18.42 -7.27
CA GLN A 22 -10.14 -19.54 -6.64
C GLN A 22 -9.30 -20.80 -6.61
N ALA A 23 -8.70 -21.19 -7.74
CA ALA A 23 -7.83 -22.35 -7.82
C ALA A 23 -6.63 -22.25 -6.85
N LEU A 24 -6.03 -21.05 -6.72
CA LEU A 24 -4.96 -20.83 -5.74
C LEU A 24 -5.46 -21.06 -4.31
N LEU A 25 -6.59 -20.48 -3.93
CA LEU A 25 -7.15 -20.61 -2.58
C LEU A 25 -7.45 -22.09 -2.24
N ASP A 26 -7.97 -22.85 -3.20
CA ASP A 26 -8.24 -24.28 -3.03
C ASP A 26 -6.93 -25.07 -2.78
N LEU A 27 -5.89 -24.80 -3.57
CA LEU A 27 -4.58 -25.45 -3.47
C LEU A 27 -3.85 -25.14 -2.16
N VAL A 28 -4.01 -23.94 -1.61
CA VAL A 28 -3.27 -23.51 -0.41
C VAL A 28 -4.11 -23.49 0.86
N SER A 29 -5.35 -23.97 0.81
CA SER A 29 -6.33 -23.93 1.91
C SER A 29 -5.82 -24.50 3.24
N GLN A 30 -4.95 -25.52 3.20
CA GLN A 30 -4.33 -26.14 4.37
C GLN A 30 -3.17 -25.32 4.96
N HIS A 31 -2.71 -24.29 4.28
CA HIS A 31 -1.50 -23.52 4.62
C HIS A 31 -1.80 -22.09 5.03
N ILE A 32 -2.97 -21.56 4.70
CA ILE A 32 -3.34 -20.17 4.98
C ILE A 32 -4.67 -20.10 5.73
N GLN A 33 -4.85 -19.00 6.44
CA GLN A 33 -6.09 -18.65 7.11
C GLN A 33 -6.43 -17.18 6.85
N PRO A 34 -7.71 -16.79 6.90
CA PRO A 34 -8.10 -15.38 6.86
C PRO A 34 -7.37 -14.58 7.95
N ASP A 35 -6.97 -13.34 7.63
CA ASP A 35 -6.40 -12.42 8.61
C ASP A 35 -7.47 -11.97 9.62
N ALA A 36 -7.08 -11.35 10.73
CA ALA A 36 -8.00 -10.81 11.73
C ALA A 36 -9.07 -9.86 11.14
N TYR A 37 -8.71 -9.16 10.08
CA TYR A 37 -9.62 -8.36 9.25
C TYR A 37 -9.50 -8.87 7.81
N PRO A 38 -10.29 -9.87 7.41
CA PRO A 38 -10.11 -10.54 6.13
C PRO A 38 -10.57 -9.71 4.94
N HIS A 39 -11.54 -8.81 5.10
CA HIS A 39 -12.10 -7.98 4.03
C HIS A 39 -12.19 -6.53 4.47
N TYR A 40 -11.62 -5.63 3.70
CA TYR A 40 -11.70 -4.19 3.94
C TYR A 40 -11.33 -3.36 2.72
N THR A 41 -11.91 -2.17 2.63
CA THR A 41 -11.51 -1.17 1.63
C THR A 41 -10.31 -0.39 2.15
N ILE A 42 -9.33 -0.16 1.29
CA ILE A 42 -8.22 0.74 1.55
C ILE A 42 -8.38 2.00 0.72
N CYS A 43 -8.41 3.15 1.38
CA CYS A 43 -8.38 4.46 0.75
C CYS A 43 -7.01 5.11 0.97
N ASN A 44 -6.46 5.73 -0.07
CA ASN A 44 -5.18 6.42 0.00
C ASN A 44 -5.25 7.76 -0.74
N ILE A 45 -4.54 8.76 -0.21
CA ILE A 45 -4.14 9.94 -0.97
C ILE A 45 -2.62 9.88 -1.09
N TYR A 46 -2.10 9.90 -2.32
CA TYR A 46 -0.68 10.08 -2.57
C TYR A 46 -0.38 11.56 -2.71
N TYR A 47 0.75 11.96 -2.14
CA TYR A 47 1.27 13.31 -2.20
C TYR A 47 2.48 13.35 -3.13
N ASP A 48 2.52 14.32 -4.03
CA ASP A 48 3.64 14.52 -4.95
C ASP A 48 3.89 16.02 -5.16
N THR A 49 4.99 16.36 -5.77
CA THR A 49 5.26 17.72 -6.22
C THR A 49 4.32 18.11 -7.36
N PRO A 50 4.01 19.41 -7.59
CA PRO A 50 3.14 19.84 -8.69
C PRO A 50 3.57 19.34 -10.08
N ASP A 51 4.85 19.05 -10.26
CA ASP A 51 5.42 18.48 -11.47
C ASP A 51 5.56 16.95 -11.45
N PHE A 52 4.98 16.27 -10.46
CA PHE A 52 5.02 14.81 -10.29
C PHE A 52 6.43 14.21 -10.18
N ARG A 53 7.39 14.95 -9.65
CA ARG A 53 8.79 14.55 -9.58
C ARG A 53 9.02 13.24 -8.84
N LEU A 54 8.31 13.01 -7.72
CA LEU A 54 8.51 11.81 -6.90
C LEU A 54 8.05 10.53 -7.62
N ILE A 55 6.92 10.57 -8.32
CA ILE A 55 6.46 9.40 -9.06
C ILE A 55 7.26 9.18 -10.33
N ARG A 56 7.63 10.23 -11.05
CA ARG A 56 8.51 10.14 -12.24
C ARG A 56 9.82 9.46 -11.86
N ALA A 57 10.50 9.99 -10.85
CA ALA A 57 11.72 9.37 -10.32
C ALA A 57 11.48 7.91 -9.86
N SER A 58 10.35 7.62 -9.21
CA SER A 58 10.05 6.25 -8.78
C SER A 58 9.88 5.25 -9.93
N LEU A 59 9.41 5.69 -11.11
CA LEU A 59 9.21 4.85 -12.29
C LEU A 59 10.52 4.46 -12.96
N GLU A 60 11.54 5.32 -12.88
CA GLU A 60 12.90 5.05 -13.38
C GLU A 60 13.62 3.97 -12.58
N LYS A 61 13.01 3.48 -11.49
CA LYS A 61 13.54 2.42 -10.61
C LYS A 61 14.93 2.74 -10.02
N PRO A 62 15.16 3.97 -9.50
CA PRO A 62 16.44 4.37 -8.93
C PRO A 62 16.73 3.57 -7.65
N ASP A 63 17.98 3.62 -7.21
CA ASP A 63 18.42 3.04 -5.95
C ASP A 63 17.74 3.67 -4.74
N TYR A 64 17.45 4.97 -4.81
CA TYR A 64 16.73 5.70 -3.78
C TYR A 64 15.43 6.30 -4.29
N LYS A 65 14.34 6.09 -3.56
CA LYS A 65 13.03 6.71 -3.83
C LYS A 65 12.17 6.81 -2.60
N GLU A 66 11.29 7.80 -2.61
CA GLU A 66 10.35 8.08 -1.53
C GLU A 66 8.92 8.17 -2.04
N LYS A 67 7.96 7.89 -1.17
CA LYS A 67 6.53 8.10 -1.40
C LYS A 67 5.87 8.51 -0.11
N LEU A 68 5.13 9.60 -0.14
CA LEU A 68 4.28 10.06 0.95
C LEU A 68 2.83 9.74 0.61
N ARG A 69 2.09 9.20 1.59
CA ARG A 69 0.65 8.99 1.45
C ARG A 69 -0.07 9.11 2.77
N CYS A 70 -1.33 9.52 2.70
CA CYS A 70 -2.31 9.35 3.78
C CYS A 70 -3.18 8.14 3.48
N ARG A 71 -3.41 7.28 4.48
CA ARG A 71 -4.20 6.04 4.32
C ARG A 71 -5.28 5.93 5.37
N SER A 72 -6.46 5.43 4.96
CA SER A 72 -7.50 4.94 5.88
C SER A 72 -7.92 3.51 5.52
N TYR A 73 -8.56 2.85 6.46
CA TYR A 73 -9.28 1.60 6.27
C TYR A 73 -10.78 1.93 6.26
N GLY A 74 -11.39 1.87 5.07
CA GLY A 74 -12.70 2.45 4.78
C GLY A 74 -12.66 3.98 4.68
N VAL A 75 -13.85 4.57 4.49
CA VAL A 75 -14.06 6.02 4.46
C VAL A 75 -14.06 6.56 5.88
N PRO A 76 -13.11 7.44 6.26
CA PRO A 76 -13.00 7.90 7.64
C PRO A 76 -14.01 9.00 7.94
N GLY A 77 -14.58 8.97 9.13
CA GLY A 77 -15.24 10.13 9.71
C GLY A 77 -14.22 11.23 10.07
N ARG A 78 -14.70 12.42 10.41
CA ARG A 78 -13.88 13.62 10.66
C ARG A 78 -12.73 13.37 11.65
N ASN A 79 -13.04 12.72 12.78
CA ASN A 79 -12.07 12.46 13.86
C ASN A 79 -11.48 11.04 13.80
N ALA A 80 -11.83 10.24 12.76
CA ALA A 80 -11.32 8.89 12.64
C ALA A 80 -9.80 8.88 12.41
N PRO A 81 -9.09 7.87 12.93
CA PRO A 81 -7.65 7.74 12.74
C PRO A 81 -7.33 7.44 11.28
N VAL A 82 -6.41 8.22 10.72
CA VAL A 82 -5.77 7.97 9.43
C VAL A 82 -4.26 7.92 9.61
N PHE A 83 -3.56 7.37 8.64
CA PHE A 83 -2.15 7.06 8.72
C PHE A 83 -1.36 7.86 7.68
N LEU A 84 -0.52 8.79 8.15
CA LEU A 84 0.50 9.39 7.31
C LEU A 84 1.70 8.45 7.24
N GLU A 85 2.04 8.01 6.03
CA GLU A 85 3.08 7.02 5.78
C GLU A 85 4.12 7.57 4.80
N LEU A 86 5.37 7.64 5.25
CA LEU A 86 6.53 7.89 4.41
C LEU A 86 7.25 6.57 4.15
N LYS A 87 7.26 6.14 2.90
CA LYS A 87 7.98 4.94 2.44
C LYS A 87 9.22 5.38 1.68
N LYS A 88 10.38 4.97 2.16
CA LYS A 88 11.67 5.16 1.52
C LYS A 88 12.19 3.80 1.06
N LYS A 89 12.77 3.75 -0.12
CA LYS A 89 13.53 2.59 -0.61
C LYS A 89 14.93 3.05 -0.94
N CYS A 90 15.93 2.41 -0.34
CA CYS A 90 17.34 2.68 -0.57
C CYS A 90 18.06 1.36 -0.83
N CYS A 91 18.70 1.20 -1.97
CA CYS A 91 19.50 0.02 -2.35
C CYS A 91 18.74 -1.30 -2.07
N GLY A 92 17.46 -1.38 -2.45
CA GLY A 92 16.61 -2.55 -2.23
C GLY A 92 15.91 -2.61 -0.88
N ILE A 93 16.43 -1.95 0.17
CA ILE A 93 15.84 -1.95 1.51
C ILE A 93 14.70 -0.95 1.59
N VAL A 94 13.58 -1.38 2.20
CA VAL A 94 12.40 -0.54 2.38
C VAL A 94 12.27 -0.11 3.83
N TYR A 95 12.24 1.20 4.04
CA TYR A 95 11.91 1.83 5.32
C TYR A 95 10.50 2.39 5.25
N LYS A 96 9.69 2.07 6.25
CA LYS A 96 8.33 2.58 6.38
C LYS A 96 8.20 3.32 7.71
N ARG A 97 7.91 4.60 7.63
CA ARG A 97 7.59 5.46 8.76
C ARG A 97 6.11 5.77 8.76
N ARG A 98 5.46 5.75 9.94
CA ARG A 98 4.02 5.97 10.06
C ARG A 98 3.72 6.75 11.33
N ILE A 99 2.82 7.72 11.21
CA ILE A 99 2.12 8.34 12.34
C ILE A 99 0.61 8.20 12.15
N THR A 100 -0.12 8.23 13.24
CA THR A 100 -1.58 8.23 13.26
C THR A 100 -2.08 9.62 13.60
N VAL A 101 -3.00 10.16 12.82
CA VAL A 101 -3.59 11.48 13.05
C VAL A 101 -5.11 11.42 12.79
N PRO A 102 -5.93 12.29 13.39
CA PRO A 102 -7.33 12.47 12.98
C PRO A 102 -7.43 12.92 11.52
N ALA A 103 -8.44 12.47 10.80
CA ALA A 103 -8.60 12.76 9.37
C ALA A 103 -8.68 14.26 9.05
N ASP A 104 -9.24 15.07 9.95
CA ASP A 104 -9.32 16.54 9.81
C ASP A 104 -8.03 17.29 10.22
N ARG A 105 -6.99 16.57 10.67
CA ARG A 105 -5.72 17.14 11.13
C ARG A 105 -4.51 16.78 10.27
N VAL A 106 -4.75 16.15 9.14
CA VAL A 106 -3.70 15.70 8.21
C VAL A 106 -2.82 16.87 7.76
N GLU A 107 -3.43 17.98 7.33
CA GLU A 107 -2.68 19.16 6.87
C GLU A 107 -1.83 19.78 7.98
N LEU A 108 -2.37 19.87 9.20
CA LEU A 108 -1.59 20.36 10.35
C LEU A 108 -0.36 19.50 10.60
N ALA A 109 -0.52 18.18 10.58
CA ALA A 109 0.57 17.25 10.78
C ALA A 109 1.63 17.32 9.67
N LEU A 110 1.21 17.48 8.41
CA LEU A 110 2.10 17.70 7.27
C LEU A 110 2.92 18.97 7.41
N ASN A 111 2.34 20.03 7.99
CA ASN A 111 3.01 21.31 8.24
C ASN A 111 3.81 21.34 9.55
N GLY A 112 3.99 20.19 10.22
CA GLY A 112 4.79 20.09 11.42
C GLY A 112 4.11 20.61 12.69
N ILE A 113 2.81 20.89 12.63
CA ILE A 113 2.04 21.29 13.81
C ILE A 113 1.71 20.03 14.61
N SER A 114 2.11 20.03 15.87
CA SER A 114 1.86 18.88 16.76
C SER A 114 0.37 18.61 16.89
N VAL A 115 -0.02 17.39 16.57
CA VAL A 115 -1.39 16.91 16.76
C VAL A 115 -1.41 15.97 17.97
N GLN A 116 -2.26 16.25 18.94
CA GLN A 116 -2.43 15.47 20.18
C GLN A 116 -1.13 15.32 21.03
N GLY A 117 -0.24 16.31 21.00
CA GLY A 117 1.00 16.30 21.77
C GLY A 117 2.08 15.33 21.25
N GLN A 118 1.87 14.71 20.10
CA GLN A 118 2.83 13.78 19.49
C GLN A 118 3.86 14.52 18.63
N GLN A 119 4.87 15.11 19.27
CA GLN A 119 6.13 15.45 18.58
C GLN A 119 7.02 14.20 18.57
N THR A 120 6.83 13.34 17.56
CA THR A 120 7.69 12.17 17.38
C THR A 120 8.74 12.44 16.31
N GLN A 121 9.87 11.74 16.36
CA GLN A 121 10.88 11.80 15.30
C GLN A 121 10.26 11.56 13.92
N ILE A 122 9.28 10.65 13.82
CA ILE A 122 8.60 10.33 12.54
C ILE A 122 7.74 11.50 12.09
N ALA A 123 7.04 12.21 12.98
CA ALA A 123 6.27 13.39 12.65
C ALA A 123 7.17 14.49 12.08
N ASN A 124 8.31 14.74 12.72
CA ASN A 124 9.29 15.71 12.25
C ASN A 124 9.88 15.31 10.88
N GLU A 125 10.14 14.03 10.65
CA GLU A 125 10.63 13.51 9.37
C GLU A 125 9.62 13.72 8.24
N ILE A 126 8.32 13.48 8.49
CA ILE A 126 7.25 13.71 7.53
C ILE A 126 7.09 15.21 7.23
N ALA A 127 7.09 16.05 8.27
CA ALA A 127 7.00 17.51 8.11
C ALA A 127 8.20 18.07 7.34
N TRP A 128 9.41 17.62 7.65
CA TRP A 128 10.61 17.99 6.89
C TRP A 128 10.50 17.57 5.43
N PHE A 129 10.06 16.33 5.17
CA PHE A 129 9.83 15.85 3.81
C PHE A 129 8.84 16.75 3.05
N GLN A 130 7.75 17.14 3.70
CA GLN A 130 6.74 18.04 3.15
C GLN A 130 7.34 19.41 2.83
N GLN A 131 8.11 19.98 3.76
CA GLN A 131 8.74 21.28 3.60
C GLN A 131 9.73 21.31 2.41
N VAL A 132 10.56 20.27 2.28
CA VAL A 132 11.57 20.18 1.23
C VAL A 132 10.93 19.93 -0.15
N ASN A 133 9.94 19.05 -0.22
CA ASN A 133 9.34 18.65 -1.49
C ASN A 133 8.13 19.50 -1.89
N ARG A 134 7.50 20.22 -0.94
CA ARG A 134 6.29 21.03 -1.16
C ARG A 134 5.21 20.21 -1.87
N THR A 135 4.94 19.01 -1.33
CA THR A 135 3.99 18.09 -1.95
C THR A 135 2.56 18.53 -1.71
N GLU A 136 1.69 18.20 -2.65
CA GLU A 136 0.25 18.39 -2.59
C GLU A 136 -0.48 17.07 -2.85
N PRO A 137 -1.77 16.96 -2.50
CA PRO A 137 -2.56 15.79 -2.89
C PRO A 137 -2.52 15.62 -4.41
N SER A 138 -2.10 14.44 -4.87
CA SER A 138 -1.91 14.16 -6.30
C SER A 138 -2.98 13.22 -6.84
N VAL A 139 -3.27 12.13 -6.13
CA VAL A 139 -4.28 11.17 -6.52
C VAL A 139 -4.89 10.51 -5.29
N PHE A 140 -6.22 10.39 -5.30
CA PHE A 140 -6.94 9.47 -4.45
C PHE A 140 -6.99 8.09 -5.11
N LEU A 141 -6.79 7.03 -4.34
CA LEU A 141 -6.75 5.66 -4.81
C LEU A 141 -7.39 4.73 -3.79
N ALA A 142 -8.42 3.98 -4.20
CA ALA A 142 -9.07 3.00 -3.36
C ALA A 142 -9.09 1.62 -4.02
N TYR A 143 -9.18 0.60 -3.20
CA TYR A 143 -9.33 -0.80 -3.62
C TYR A 143 -9.84 -1.65 -2.46
N ASP A 144 -10.50 -2.74 -2.81
CA ASP A 144 -11.00 -3.70 -1.84
C ASP A 144 -10.00 -4.82 -1.69
N ARG A 145 -9.68 -5.16 -0.44
CA ARG A 145 -8.63 -6.13 -0.09
C ARG A 145 -9.20 -7.31 0.68
N GLU A 146 -8.84 -8.49 0.21
CA GLU A 146 -8.88 -9.71 1.01
C GLU A 146 -7.48 -10.02 1.52
N ALA A 147 -7.35 -10.46 2.78
CA ALA A 147 -6.06 -10.71 3.42
C ALA A 147 -6.03 -12.07 4.11
N TYR A 148 -4.92 -12.78 3.89
CA TYR A 148 -4.62 -14.09 4.46
C TYR A 148 -3.23 -14.10 5.07
N SER A 149 -3.05 -14.91 6.11
CA SER A 149 -1.76 -15.20 6.73
C SER A 149 -1.47 -16.70 6.70
N GLY A 150 -0.20 -17.07 6.70
CA GLY A 150 0.19 -18.47 6.82
C GLY A 150 -0.16 -19.02 8.20
N ILE A 151 -0.66 -20.27 8.27
CA ILE A 151 -1.01 -20.93 9.53
C ILE A 151 0.25 -21.26 10.33
N GLN A 152 1.26 -21.85 9.68
CA GLN A 152 2.53 -22.22 10.34
C GLN A 152 3.49 -21.06 10.43
N ASP A 153 3.47 -20.14 9.45
CA ASP A 153 4.32 -18.96 9.40
C ASP A 153 3.46 -17.70 9.13
N PRO A 154 3.02 -16.99 10.19
CA PRO A 154 2.19 -15.79 10.08
C PRO A 154 2.86 -14.62 9.33
N GLU A 155 4.18 -14.67 9.12
CA GLU A 155 4.91 -13.67 8.36
C GLU A 155 4.68 -13.82 6.83
N VAL A 156 4.28 -15.01 6.38
CA VAL A 156 3.78 -15.22 5.01
C VAL A 156 2.40 -14.57 4.91
N ARG A 157 2.29 -13.56 4.06
CA ARG A 157 1.02 -12.84 3.86
C ARG A 157 0.66 -12.81 2.39
N ILE A 158 -0.59 -13.13 2.11
CA ILE A 158 -1.20 -13.10 0.78
C ILE A 158 -2.35 -12.12 0.82
N THR A 159 -2.35 -11.14 -0.08
CA THR A 159 -3.46 -10.20 -0.21
C THR A 159 -3.94 -10.15 -1.65
N PHE A 160 -5.26 -10.02 -1.84
CA PHE A 160 -5.90 -9.87 -3.13
C PHE A 160 -6.59 -8.52 -3.17
N ASP A 161 -6.16 -7.66 -4.09
CA ASP A 161 -6.72 -6.33 -4.30
C ASP A 161 -7.61 -6.35 -5.54
N THR A 162 -8.86 -5.97 -5.37
CA THR A 162 -9.89 -5.89 -6.41
C THR A 162 -10.47 -4.49 -6.46
N GLN A 163 -11.31 -4.19 -7.46
CA GLN A 163 -12.01 -2.92 -7.57
C GLN A 163 -11.05 -1.71 -7.45
N LEU A 164 -9.88 -1.80 -8.10
CA LEU A 164 -8.91 -0.69 -8.08
C LEU A 164 -9.53 0.52 -8.78
N ARG A 165 -9.63 1.63 -8.05
CA ARG A 165 -10.26 2.87 -8.52
C ARG A 165 -9.51 4.10 -8.07
N TYR A 166 -9.55 5.18 -8.83
CA TYR A 166 -8.83 6.41 -8.52
C TYR A 166 -9.61 7.65 -8.97
N ARG A 167 -9.25 8.80 -8.40
CA ARG A 167 -9.68 10.12 -8.85
C ARG A 167 -8.57 11.13 -8.65
N THR A 168 -8.52 12.13 -9.53
CA THR A 168 -7.51 13.21 -9.53
C THR A 168 -8.07 14.54 -9.03
N THR A 169 -9.36 14.57 -8.75
CA THR A 169 -10.08 15.70 -8.13
C THR A 169 -10.64 15.26 -6.80
N GLU A 170 -10.99 16.20 -5.92
CA GLU A 170 -11.61 15.89 -4.62
C GLU A 170 -10.81 14.86 -3.80
N GLN A 171 -9.49 15.12 -3.69
CA GLN A 171 -8.56 14.21 -3.01
C GLN A 171 -8.69 14.33 -1.48
N ASP A 172 -9.87 14.05 -0.94
CA ASP A 172 -10.13 13.93 0.49
C ASP A 172 -10.65 12.51 0.79
N LEU A 173 -10.06 11.85 1.79
CA LEU A 173 -10.46 10.49 2.21
C LEU A 173 -11.92 10.45 2.70
N ARG A 174 -12.45 11.57 3.20
CA ARG A 174 -13.79 11.68 3.77
C ARG A 174 -14.90 11.78 2.72
N LEU A 175 -14.55 12.06 1.47
CA LEU A 175 -15.52 12.24 0.37
C LEU A 175 -15.94 10.91 -0.30
N GLY A 176 -15.79 9.80 0.43
CA GLY A 176 -16.15 8.49 -0.09
C GLY A 176 -14.99 7.79 -0.79
N ASP A 177 -15.24 6.56 -1.23
CA ASP A 177 -14.26 5.69 -1.88
C ASP A 177 -14.51 5.51 -3.38
N ALA A 178 -15.45 6.27 -3.95
CA ALA A 178 -15.75 6.26 -5.37
C ALA A 178 -14.58 6.82 -6.19
N GLY A 179 -14.48 6.35 -7.43
CA GLY A 179 -13.45 6.77 -8.39
C GLY A 179 -13.63 6.06 -9.72
N MET A 180 -12.86 6.47 -10.71
CA MET A 180 -12.80 5.80 -12.02
C MET A 180 -12.08 4.47 -11.87
N ALA A 181 -12.63 3.39 -12.41
CA ALA A 181 -11.99 2.07 -12.41
C ALA A 181 -10.64 2.12 -13.15
N MET A 182 -9.61 1.48 -12.58
CA MET A 182 -8.32 1.36 -13.24
C MET A 182 -8.37 0.42 -14.43
N PHE A 183 -9.20 -0.61 -14.36
CA PHE A 183 -9.32 -1.66 -15.37
C PHE A 183 -10.79 -1.96 -15.61
N GLU A 184 -11.11 -2.33 -16.83
CA GLU A 184 -12.47 -2.73 -17.25
C GLU A 184 -12.76 -4.21 -16.96
N ASP A 185 -11.71 -5.00 -16.75
CA ASP A 185 -11.80 -6.42 -16.45
C ASP A 185 -11.69 -6.72 -14.95
N ASP A 186 -12.05 -7.93 -14.56
CA ASP A 186 -12.09 -8.43 -13.20
C ASP A 186 -10.71 -8.91 -12.68
N ARG A 187 -9.60 -8.36 -13.24
CA ARG A 187 -8.26 -8.75 -12.80
C ARG A 187 -8.03 -8.43 -11.33
N ILE A 188 -7.31 -9.31 -10.69
CA ILE A 188 -6.99 -9.25 -9.27
C ILE A 188 -5.50 -9.03 -9.10
N LEU A 189 -5.11 -8.04 -8.32
CA LEU A 189 -3.71 -7.84 -7.96
C LEU A 189 -3.42 -8.60 -6.67
N MET A 190 -2.77 -9.74 -6.79
CA MET A 190 -2.24 -10.45 -5.64
C MET A 190 -0.88 -9.88 -5.23
N GLU A 191 -0.70 -9.60 -3.94
CA GLU A 191 0.59 -9.22 -3.34
C GLU A 191 1.01 -10.29 -2.32
N LEU A 192 2.19 -10.89 -2.53
CA LEU A 192 2.82 -11.81 -1.60
C LEU A 192 3.87 -11.06 -0.79
N LYS A 193 3.87 -11.24 0.52
CA LYS A 193 4.94 -10.81 1.42
C LYS A 193 5.52 -12.03 2.10
N LEU A 194 6.80 -12.20 1.92
CA LEU A 194 7.54 -13.38 2.38
C LEU A 194 8.70 -12.93 3.27
N PRO A 195 8.94 -13.59 4.42
CA PRO A 195 10.06 -13.24 5.32
C PRO A 195 11.41 -13.73 4.79
N GLY A 196 11.43 -14.47 3.68
CA GLY A 196 12.62 -15.05 3.12
C GLY A 196 12.31 -15.84 1.84
N VAL A 197 12.69 -17.10 1.80
CA VAL A 197 12.45 -17.99 0.66
C VAL A 197 10.96 -18.29 0.53
N CYS A 198 10.45 -18.34 -0.70
CA CYS A 198 9.09 -18.73 -0.98
C CYS A 198 8.85 -20.19 -0.54
N PRO A 199 7.85 -20.48 0.30
CA PRO A 199 7.51 -21.83 0.68
C PRO A 199 7.24 -22.72 -0.53
N LEU A 200 7.64 -24.00 -0.46
CA LEU A 200 7.49 -24.93 -1.59
C LEU A 200 6.03 -25.11 -2.00
N TRP A 201 5.11 -25.24 -1.03
CA TRP A 201 3.67 -25.35 -1.29
C TRP A 201 3.13 -24.16 -2.09
N LEU A 202 3.62 -22.94 -1.77
CA LEU A 202 3.17 -21.72 -2.46
C LEU A 202 3.76 -21.64 -3.87
N SER A 203 5.03 -21.97 -4.05
CA SER A 203 5.66 -21.96 -5.38
C SER A 203 5.06 -23.00 -6.32
N GLN A 204 4.70 -24.18 -5.81
CA GLN A 204 4.00 -25.22 -6.55
C GLN A 204 2.60 -24.77 -6.96
N ALA A 205 1.82 -24.19 -6.02
CA ALA A 205 0.48 -23.68 -6.30
C ALA A 205 0.52 -22.56 -7.38
N LEU A 206 1.44 -21.61 -7.28
CA LEU A 206 1.62 -20.57 -8.28
C LEU A 206 1.96 -21.12 -9.67
N SER A 207 2.79 -22.16 -9.73
CA SER A 207 3.13 -22.83 -10.99
C SER A 207 1.91 -23.53 -11.60
N GLN A 208 1.12 -24.23 -10.79
CA GLN A 208 -0.09 -24.95 -11.26
C GLN A 208 -1.13 -24.00 -11.87
N ILE A 209 -1.30 -22.80 -11.30
CA ILE A 209 -2.22 -21.80 -11.85
C ILE A 209 -1.57 -20.92 -12.92
N SER A 210 -0.32 -21.18 -13.33
CA SER A 210 0.43 -20.37 -14.30
C SER A 210 0.50 -18.88 -13.93
N ALA A 211 0.68 -18.57 -12.64
CA ALA A 211 0.83 -17.20 -12.18
C ALA A 211 2.29 -16.74 -12.25
N PHE A 212 2.54 -15.61 -12.90
CA PHE A 212 3.88 -15.06 -13.07
C PHE A 212 4.03 -13.71 -12.37
N PRO A 213 5.21 -13.44 -11.76
CA PRO A 213 5.46 -12.16 -11.11
C PRO A 213 5.36 -10.97 -12.07
N THR A 214 4.80 -9.88 -11.58
CA THR A 214 4.68 -8.63 -12.32
C THR A 214 5.23 -7.45 -11.54
N SER A 215 5.60 -6.39 -12.26
CA SER A 215 5.97 -5.10 -11.68
C SER A 215 4.84 -4.11 -11.89
N PHE A 216 4.08 -3.84 -10.83
CA PHE A 216 2.95 -2.91 -10.90
C PHE A 216 2.98 -1.93 -9.73
N SER A 217 2.79 -0.64 -10.04
CA SER A 217 2.61 0.44 -9.07
C SER A 217 1.25 1.07 -9.26
N LYS A 218 0.34 0.92 -8.29
CA LYS A 218 -0.99 1.55 -8.34
C LYS A 218 -0.89 3.05 -8.64
N TYR A 219 -0.05 3.78 -7.89
CA TYR A 219 0.16 5.22 -8.12
C TYR A 219 0.84 5.51 -9.47
N GLY A 220 1.84 4.70 -9.87
CA GLY A 220 2.47 4.85 -11.18
C GLY A 220 1.49 4.68 -12.33
N TYR A 221 0.54 3.75 -12.22
CA TYR A 221 -0.51 3.59 -13.20
C TYR A 221 -1.41 4.83 -13.30
N CYS A 222 -1.86 5.38 -12.17
CA CYS A 222 -2.66 6.61 -12.17
C CYS A 222 -1.93 7.73 -12.90
N TYR A 223 -0.66 7.96 -12.56
CA TYR A 223 0.16 9.00 -13.21
C TYR A 223 0.28 8.82 -14.73
N THR A 224 0.35 7.60 -15.24
CA THR A 224 0.43 7.36 -16.69
C THR A 224 -0.90 7.53 -17.43
N LYS A 225 -2.00 7.72 -16.71
CA LYS A 225 -3.37 7.92 -17.24
C LYS A 225 -3.87 9.35 -17.05
N THR A 226 -3.13 10.18 -16.29
CA THR A 226 -3.36 11.61 -16.12
C THR A 226 -2.60 12.39 -17.18
#